data_21b2169496e8531122208fd4fb7b9771
#
_entry.id   21b2169496e8531122208fd4fb7b9771
#
_cell.length_a   1.000
_cell.length_b   1.000
_cell.length_c   1.000
_cell.angle_alpha   90.00
_cell.angle_beta   90.00
_cell.angle_gamma   90.00
#
_symmetry.space_group_name_H-M   'P 1'
#
loop_
_entity.id
_entity.type
_entity.pdbx_description
1 polymer ?
#
loop_
_entity_poly.entity_id
_entity_poly.type
_entity_poly.pdbx_seq_one_letter_code
_entity_poly.pdbx_strand_id
1 'polypeptide(L)'
;MGVWSATEAGGTQIDRMGRPAINTVFNHGQDKNRFNAGDPANDWRDFGASFVATLTQFGAADPEGLAHVLLPDILTYDTSSSAGFLNGRQLPDDVIDAELNLITNGGITGDCVGNDSTFLNAFPYLGNPN
;
A
#
# COMPACT_ATOMS: atom_id res chain seq x y z
N MET A 1 -12.10 3.21 10.07
CA MET A 1 -12.16 1.75 9.80
C MET A 1 -10.85 1.34 9.16
N GLY A 2 -10.31 0.16 9.50
CA GLY A 2 -9.12 -0.41 8.83
C GLY A 2 -9.48 -1.76 8.21
N VAL A 3 -8.92 -2.06 7.04
CA VAL A 3 -9.17 -3.30 6.30
C VAL A 3 -7.85 -3.87 5.79
N TRP A 4 -7.70 -5.16 5.92
CA TRP A 4 -6.65 -5.93 5.27
C TRP A 4 -7.20 -7.31 4.88
N SER A 5 -6.57 -7.96 3.94
CA SER A 5 -6.96 -9.29 3.46
C SER A 5 -5.81 -10.28 3.62
N ALA A 6 -6.15 -11.55 3.82
CA ALA A 6 -5.19 -12.64 3.83
C ALA A 6 -5.65 -13.76 2.90
N THR A 7 -4.67 -14.45 2.31
CA THR A 7 -4.89 -15.69 1.55
C THR A 7 -4.35 -16.85 2.37
N GLU A 8 -5.16 -17.89 2.52
CA GLU A 8 -4.79 -19.10 3.26
C GLU A 8 -4.78 -20.32 2.33
N ALA A 9 -3.81 -21.19 2.55
CA ALA A 9 -3.76 -22.50 1.91
C ALA A 9 -3.47 -23.58 2.96
N GLY A 10 -4.33 -24.59 3.03
CA GLY A 10 -4.19 -25.69 4.00
C GLY A 10 -4.18 -25.22 5.46
N GLY A 11 -4.91 -24.15 5.80
CA GLY A 11 -4.96 -23.57 7.14
C GLY A 11 -3.73 -22.74 7.52
N THR A 12 -2.89 -22.41 6.55
CA THR A 12 -1.70 -21.55 6.74
C THR A 12 -1.84 -20.27 5.91
N GLN A 13 -1.65 -19.11 6.54
CA GLN A 13 -1.60 -17.84 5.83
C GLN A 13 -0.34 -17.79 4.98
N ILE A 14 -0.52 -17.52 3.68
CA ILE A 14 0.56 -17.50 2.69
C ILE A 14 0.74 -16.12 2.05
N ASP A 15 -0.24 -15.24 2.16
CA ASP A 15 -0.17 -13.88 1.65
C ASP A 15 -1.09 -12.96 2.43
N ARG A 16 -0.77 -11.67 2.44
CA ARG A 16 -1.62 -10.60 2.97
C ARG A 16 -1.36 -9.26 2.30
N MET A 17 -2.35 -8.41 2.33
CA MET A 17 -2.27 -7.05 1.81
C MET A 17 -3.26 -6.14 2.55
N GLY A 18 -2.77 -5.02 3.02
CA GLY A 18 -3.58 -3.88 3.43
C GLY A 18 -3.53 -2.79 2.36
N ARG A 19 -2.34 -2.19 2.15
CA ARG A 19 -2.09 -1.23 1.09
C ARG A 19 -1.37 -1.88 -0.08
N PRO A 20 -1.61 -1.42 -1.33
CA PRO A 20 -0.86 -1.90 -2.49
C PRO A 20 0.65 -1.70 -2.34
N ALA A 21 1.43 -2.56 -2.98
CA ALA A 21 2.88 -2.50 -3.14
C ALA A 21 3.75 -2.57 -1.87
N ILE A 22 3.20 -2.49 -0.65
CA ILE A 22 3.98 -2.43 0.61
C ILE A 22 5.01 -3.55 0.69
N ASN A 23 4.57 -4.80 0.60
CA ASN A 23 5.50 -5.94 0.69
C ASN A 23 6.50 -5.97 -0.47
N THR A 24 6.11 -5.47 -1.64
CA THR A 24 6.98 -5.47 -2.83
C THR A 24 8.09 -4.43 -2.74
N VAL A 25 7.79 -3.25 -2.21
CA VAL A 25 8.74 -2.14 -2.11
C VAL A 25 9.70 -2.31 -0.94
N PHE A 26 9.19 -2.74 0.22
CA PHE A 26 9.95 -2.68 1.46
C PHE A 26 10.60 -4.00 1.88
N ASN A 27 10.10 -5.14 1.42
CA ASN A 27 10.60 -6.43 1.83
C ASN A 27 11.23 -7.21 0.67
N HIS A 28 12.36 -7.87 0.96
CA HIS A 28 13.11 -8.65 -0.03
C HIS A 28 13.46 -10.04 0.53
N GLY A 29 13.65 -11.00 -0.38
CA GLY A 29 14.06 -12.36 -0.03
C GLY A 29 13.11 -13.01 0.98
N GLN A 30 13.65 -13.48 2.09
CA GLN A 30 12.90 -14.18 3.14
C GLN A 30 11.91 -13.27 3.88
N ASP A 31 12.17 -11.96 3.94
CA ASP A 31 11.29 -11.03 4.64
C ASP A 31 9.95 -10.85 3.93
N LYS A 32 9.87 -11.06 2.61
CA LYS A 32 8.58 -11.12 1.90
C LYS A 32 7.67 -12.19 2.47
N ASN A 33 8.19 -13.40 2.66
CA ASN A 33 7.40 -14.52 3.18
C ASN A 33 7.05 -14.33 4.65
N ARG A 34 8.00 -13.78 5.46
CA ARG A 34 7.71 -13.43 6.86
C ARG A 34 6.60 -12.40 6.99
N PHE A 35 6.64 -11.36 6.14
CA PHE A 35 5.61 -10.33 6.10
C PHE A 35 4.25 -10.94 5.73
N ASN A 36 4.20 -11.73 4.67
CA ASN A 36 2.98 -12.37 4.19
C ASN A 36 2.34 -13.34 5.21
N ALA A 37 3.18 -14.06 5.99
CA ALA A 37 2.71 -14.97 7.02
C ALA A 37 2.41 -14.28 8.36
N GLY A 38 2.74 -12.99 8.50
CA GLY A 38 2.63 -12.23 9.74
C GLY A 38 1.25 -11.63 9.99
N ASP A 39 1.03 -11.20 11.24
CA ASP A 39 -0.12 -10.40 11.65
C ASP A 39 0.25 -8.90 11.58
N PRO A 40 -0.56 -8.04 10.94
CA PRO A 40 -0.29 -6.60 10.88
C PRO A 40 -0.04 -5.96 12.25
N ALA A 41 -0.62 -6.47 13.32
CA ALA A 41 -0.38 -5.96 14.67
C ALA A 41 1.10 -6.02 15.12
N ASN A 42 1.91 -6.84 14.46
CA ASN A 42 3.33 -7.00 14.75
C ASN A 42 4.25 -6.25 13.77
N ASP A 43 3.72 -5.62 12.74
CA ASP A 43 4.49 -5.03 11.64
C ASP A 43 5.55 -4.04 12.11
N TRP A 44 5.19 -3.13 13.00
CA TRP A 44 6.15 -2.16 13.50
C TRP A 44 7.33 -2.81 14.23
N ARG A 45 7.05 -3.78 15.09
CA ARG A 45 8.09 -4.51 15.81
C ARG A 45 9.03 -5.26 14.87
N ASP A 46 8.48 -5.89 13.84
CA ASP A 46 9.20 -6.86 13.02
C ASP A 46 9.86 -6.21 11.79
N PHE A 47 9.31 -5.10 11.28
CA PHE A 47 9.72 -4.48 10.02
C PHE A 47 9.99 -2.97 10.12
N GLY A 48 9.60 -2.29 11.19
CA GLY A 48 9.72 -0.82 11.30
C GLY A 48 11.11 -0.29 10.99
N ALA A 49 12.16 -0.91 11.54
CA ALA A 49 13.54 -0.47 11.30
C ALA A 49 13.96 -0.60 9.82
N SER A 50 13.53 -1.67 9.11
CA SER A 50 13.84 -1.85 7.68
C SER A 50 13.06 -0.86 6.81
N PHE A 51 11.82 -0.54 7.18
CA PHE A 51 11.02 0.49 6.51
C PHE A 51 11.65 1.86 6.62
N VAL A 52 12.05 2.27 7.82
CA VAL A 52 12.77 3.54 8.05
C VAL A 52 14.05 3.61 7.21
N ALA A 53 14.84 2.53 7.18
CA ALA A 53 16.07 2.47 6.39
C ALA A 53 15.80 2.62 4.89
N THR A 54 14.79 1.93 4.37
CA THR A 54 14.39 2.01 2.95
C THR A 54 13.88 3.41 2.58
N LEU A 55 13.02 4.00 3.41
CA LEU A 55 12.51 5.36 3.21
C LEU A 55 13.63 6.41 3.26
N THR A 56 14.62 6.22 4.12
CA THR A 56 15.82 7.08 4.15
C THR A 56 16.58 7.00 2.84
N GLN A 57 16.73 5.81 2.26
CA GLN A 57 17.40 5.63 0.95
C GLN A 57 16.61 6.27 -0.19
N PHE A 58 15.28 6.27 -0.12
CA PHE A 58 14.42 6.93 -1.10
C PHE A 58 14.37 8.45 -0.95
N GLY A 59 14.94 9.01 0.12
CA GLY A 59 14.98 10.45 0.34
C GLY A 59 13.69 11.02 0.94
N ALA A 60 12.89 10.20 1.63
CA ALA A 60 11.71 10.67 2.34
C ALA A 60 12.07 11.79 3.34
N ALA A 61 11.23 12.81 3.44
CA ALA A 61 11.50 13.96 4.32
C ALA A 61 11.44 13.60 5.81
N ASP A 62 10.54 12.68 6.19
CA ASP A 62 10.40 12.12 7.53
C ASP A 62 10.23 10.60 7.44
N PRO A 63 11.34 9.84 7.35
CA PRO A 63 11.28 8.39 7.17
C PRO A 63 10.58 7.66 8.32
N GLU A 64 10.78 8.09 9.57
CA GLU A 64 10.16 7.46 10.75
C GLU A 64 8.66 7.75 10.81
N GLY A 65 8.26 9.01 10.66
CA GLY A 65 6.84 9.39 10.60
C GLY A 65 6.12 8.69 9.45
N LEU A 66 6.74 8.62 8.28
CA LEU A 66 6.16 7.93 7.13
C LEU A 66 6.07 6.41 7.34
N ALA A 67 7.08 5.77 7.96
CA ALA A 67 7.00 4.36 8.32
C ALA A 67 5.82 4.07 9.26
N HIS A 68 5.51 4.98 10.20
CA HIS A 68 4.32 4.87 11.06
C HIS A 68 2.99 5.08 10.31
N VAL A 69 2.99 5.79 9.19
CA VAL A 69 1.81 5.88 8.30
C VAL A 69 1.61 4.59 7.52
N LEU A 70 2.70 3.95 7.09
CA LEU A 70 2.67 2.74 6.26
C LEU A 70 2.46 1.45 7.07
N LEU A 71 2.91 1.42 8.33
CA LEU A 71 2.77 0.28 9.24
C LEU A 71 1.87 0.62 10.44
N PRO A 72 0.96 -0.27 10.85
CA PRO A 72 0.71 -1.59 10.26
C PRO A 72 0.16 -1.51 8.84
N ASP A 73 0.42 -2.55 8.02
CA ASP A 73 -0.10 -2.64 6.65
C ASP A 73 -1.61 -2.92 6.68
N ILE A 74 -2.35 -1.87 6.91
CA ILE A 74 -3.82 -1.82 6.99
C ILE A 74 -4.29 -0.62 6.18
N LEU A 75 -5.15 -0.84 5.18
CA LEU A 75 -5.80 0.24 4.46
C LEU A 75 -6.83 0.91 5.38
N THR A 76 -6.62 2.15 5.71
CA THR A 76 -7.52 2.92 6.60
C THR A 76 -8.57 3.67 5.79
N TYR A 77 -9.77 3.81 6.36
CA TYR A 77 -10.88 4.54 5.75
C TYR A 77 -11.65 5.34 6.79
N ASP A 78 -11.75 6.64 6.58
CA ASP A 78 -12.59 7.56 7.32
C ASP A 78 -13.82 7.93 6.48
N THR A 79 -15.00 7.52 6.93
CA THR A 79 -16.26 7.75 6.22
C THR A 79 -16.69 9.22 6.21
N SER A 80 -16.08 10.07 7.02
CA SER A 80 -16.35 11.51 7.06
C SER A 80 -15.57 12.29 5.99
N SER A 81 -14.62 11.64 5.31
CA SER A 81 -13.76 12.22 4.28
C SER A 81 -14.07 11.60 2.92
N SER A 82 -14.10 12.43 1.88
CA SER A 82 -14.20 12.00 0.48
C SER A 82 -12.83 11.90 -0.21
N ALA A 83 -11.73 12.05 0.53
CA ALA A 83 -10.39 11.87 -0.03
C ALA A 83 -10.23 10.45 -0.57
N GLY A 84 -9.49 10.31 -1.67
CA GLY A 84 -9.03 9.04 -2.18
C GLY A 84 -7.84 8.49 -1.36
N PHE A 85 -6.99 7.70 -1.99
CA PHE A 85 -5.81 7.11 -1.36
C PHE A 85 -4.92 8.21 -0.70
N LEU A 86 -4.55 8.11 0.56
CA LEU A 86 -4.52 6.98 1.53
C LEU A 86 -5.82 6.74 2.35
N ASN A 87 -6.88 7.44 2.12
CA ASN A 87 -8.17 7.22 2.80
C ASN A 87 -9.04 6.26 1.98
N GLY A 88 -8.76 4.97 2.07
CA GLY A 88 -9.29 3.98 1.15
C GLY A 88 -8.68 4.10 -0.25
N ARG A 89 -9.37 3.58 -1.25
CA ARG A 89 -9.01 3.70 -2.67
C ARG A 89 -10.27 3.87 -3.50
N GLN A 90 -10.34 4.92 -4.28
CA GLN A 90 -11.34 5.07 -5.33
C GLN A 90 -10.90 4.34 -6.61
N LEU A 91 -11.82 3.99 -7.50
CA LEU A 91 -11.49 3.33 -8.76
C LEU A 91 -10.48 4.11 -9.61
N PRO A 92 -10.58 5.46 -9.74
CA PRO A 92 -9.66 6.23 -10.56
C PRO A 92 -8.33 6.55 -9.86
N ASP A 93 -8.16 6.19 -8.58
CA ASP A 93 -6.92 6.52 -7.85
C ASP A 93 -5.73 5.76 -8.46
N ASP A 94 -4.74 6.52 -8.93
CA ASP A 94 -3.44 6.00 -9.30
C ASP A 94 -2.58 5.86 -8.04
N VAL A 95 -2.66 4.66 -7.46
CA VAL A 95 -2.03 4.37 -6.17
C VAL A 95 -0.51 4.32 -6.29
N ILE A 96 0.01 3.81 -7.41
CA ILE A 96 1.46 3.71 -7.62
C ILE A 96 2.07 5.10 -7.73
N ASP A 97 1.46 5.99 -8.49
CA ASP A 97 1.91 7.38 -8.59
C ASP A 97 1.87 8.08 -7.23
N ALA A 98 0.79 7.90 -6.48
CA ALA A 98 0.66 8.46 -5.14
C ALA A 98 1.73 7.94 -4.17
N GLU A 99 2.01 6.63 -4.19
CA GLU A 99 3.02 6.02 -3.33
C GLU A 99 4.44 6.42 -3.73
N LEU A 100 4.79 6.40 -5.02
CA LEU A 100 6.10 6.85 -5.50
C LEU A 100 6.38 8.30 -5.11
N ASN A 101 5.39 9.17 -5.32
CA ASN A 101 5.49 10.58 -4.93
C ASN A 101 5.73 10.73 -3.41
N LEU A 102 4.96 10.00 -2.61
CA LEU A 102 5.04 10.05 -1.15
C LEU A 102 6.40 9.57 -0.61
N ILE A 103 6.86 8.38 -1.03
CA ILE A 103 8.07 7.77 -0.48
C ILE A 103 9.36 8.42 -0.97
N THR A 104 9.32 9.13 -2.09
CA THR A 104 10.48 9.83 -2.67
C THR A 104 10.47 11.35 -2.43
N ASN A 105 9.56 11.84 -1.59
CA ASN A 105 9.37 13.28 -1.32
C ASN A 105 9.21 14.09 -2.61
N GLY A 106 8.41 13.61 -3.55
CA GLY A 106 8.15 14.23 -4.83
C GLY A 106 9.25 14.02 -5.89
N GLY A 107 10.28 13.24 -5.59
CA GLY A 107 11.38 12.97 -6.53
C GLY A 107 10.94 12.11 -7.73
N ILE A 108 9.98 11.21 -7.53
CA ILE A 108 9.32 10.42 -8.57
C ILE A 108 7.83 10.70 -8.46
N THR A 109 7.23 11.20 -9.54
CA THR A 109 5.82 11.64 -9.55
C THR A 109 4.88 10.61 -10.14
N GLY A 110 5.40 9.54 -10.73
CA GLY A 110 4.60 8.46 -11.30
C GLY A 110 5.42 7.44 -12.08
N ASP A 111 4.74 6.38 -12.50
CA ASP A 111 5.30 5.29 -13.31
C ASP A 111 5.03 5.44 -14.82
N CYS A 112 4.40 6.54 -15.23
CA CYS A 112 4.00 6.84 -16.62
C CYS A 112 2.88 5.92 -17.14
N VAL A 113 2.15 5.24 -16.27
CA VAL A 113 0.98 4.42 -16.61
C VAL A 113 -0.25 5.01 -15.94
N GLY A 114 -1.23 5.43 -16.70
CA GLY A 114 -2.50 5.98 -16.19
C GLY A 114 -3.69 5.08 -16.50
N ASN A 115 -4.89 5.52 -16.09
CA ASN A 115 -6.13 4.83 -16.42
C ASN A 115 -6.36 4.87 -17.93
N ASP A 116 -6.54 3.73 -18.56
CA ASP A 116 -6.72 3.56 -20.00
C ASP A 116 -8.19 3.40 -20.43
N SER A 117 -9.11 3.33 -19.46
CA SER A 117 -10.55 3.21 -19.70
C SER A 117 -11.35 4.18 -18.84
N THR A 118 -12.50 4.63 -19.35
CA THR A 118 -13.45 5.46 -18.60
C THR A 118 -14.27 4.60 -17.65
N PHE A 119 -14.29 4.97 -16.37
CA PHE A 119 -15.12 4.33 -15.36
C PHE A 119 -16.60 4.67 -15.56
N LEU A 120 -17.48 3.70 -15.28
CA LEU A 120 -18.91 3.86 -15.41
C LEU A 120 -19.52 4.52 -14.15
N ASN A 121 -20.62 5.26 -14.34
CA ASN A 121 -21.38 5.85 -13.21
C ASN A 121 -22.41 4.89 -12.59
N ALA A 122 -22.51 3.66 -13.12
CA ALA A 122 -23.41 2.60 -12.64
C ALA A 122 -22.67 1.26 -12.58
N PHE A 123 -23.19 0.32 -11.79
CA PHE A 123 -22.63 -1.03 -11.71
C PHE A 123 -22.43 -1.63 -13.11
N PRO A 124 -21.28 -2.25 -13.41
CA PRO A 124 -20.20 -2.66 -12.51
C PRO A 124 -19.14 -1.59 -12.20
N TYR A 125 -19.31 -0.34 -12.59
CA TYR A 125 -18.43 0.81 -12.40
C TYR A 125 -17.10 0.75 -13.16
N LEU A 126 -16.67 -0.42 -13.60
CA LEU A 126 -15.43 -0.65 -14.35
C LEU A 126 -15.65 -0.32 -15.83
N GLY A 127 -14.61 0.15 -16.51
CA GLY A 127 -14.60 0.30 -17.96
C GLY A 127 -14.69 -1.03 -18.68
N ASN A 128 -14.90 -0.97 -20.00
CA ASN A 128 -14.81 -2.15 -20.84
C ASN A 128 -13.34 -2.66 -20.89
N PRO A 129 -13.12 -3.96 -20.99
CA PRO A 129 -11.77 -4.49 -21.21
C PRO A 129 -11.21 -4.01 -22.54
N ASN A 130 -9.92 -3.76 -22.59
CA ASN A 130 -9.15 -3.42 -23.80
C ASN A 130 -8.83 -4.67 -24.60
#